data_66df85628ab34c743d71bab459bd3e00
#
_entry.id   66df85628ab34c743d71bab459bd3e00
#
_cell.length_a   1.000
_cell.length_b   1.000
_cell.length_c   1.000
_cell.angle_alpha   90.00
_cell.angle_beta   90.00
_cell.angle_gamma   90.00
#
_symmetry.space_group_name_H-M   'P 1'
#
loop_
_entity.id
_entity.type
_entity.pdbx_description
1 polymer ?
#
loop_
_entity_poly.entity_id
_entity_poly.type
_entity_poly.pdbx_seq_one_letter_code
_entity_poly.pdbx_strand_id
1 'polypeptide(L)'
;ADAQTQQFSYAAPSMDAQALGSIGQTAEMYTQSKAHNGKMSRKEKKALKAEQKAQKRELAAGQKASRKKSQSLKAQLKQRDKELSDVMCKTVEKRRKANNAVSWLGYNAMYIDGICEVEEGLFSETIAFEDTSYQSTRDDIQKGIFASLCRLYDQFGADNLVQMSVINTPIPAAEIGSRQFFDPMSQDTEAAAEDAELFNEILNQKLRQGVSNIRRDRYLTFSVMADSADDAVPKLQRLENESQRILNTMNSSSHVLNGTERLAVINSQLNPLQPFFFDYRK
;
A
#
# COMPACT_ATOMS: atom_id res chain seq x y z
N ALA A 1 -5.42 -28.69 -10.49
CA ALA A 1 -4.25 -27.84 -10.68
C ALA A 1 -4.13 -26.99 -9.45
N ASP A 2 -3.14 -27.35 -8.62
CA ASP A 2 -2.91 -26.81 -7.29
C ASP A 2 -2.38 -25.38 -7.38
N ALA A 3 -3.14 -24.42 -6.85
CA ALA A 3 -2.66 -23.07 -6.63
C ALA A 3 -1.80 -23.05 -5.35
N GLN A 4 -0.49 -23.04 -5.51
CA GLN A 4 0.45 -22.82 -4.40
C GLN A 4 0.32 -21.38 -3.90
N THR A 5 -0.24 -21.24 -2.71
CA THR A 5 -0.27 -20.00 -1.94
C THR A 5 1.13 -19.76 -1.38
N GLN A 6 1.90 -18.87 -2.00
CA GLN A 6 3.15 -18.39 -1.41
C GLN A 6 2.85 -17.50 -0.22
N GLN A 7 3.14 -18.03 0.98
CA GLN A 7 3.15 -17.25 2.21
C GLN A 7 4.37 -16.33 2.22
N PHE A 8 4.15 -15.03 2.03
CA PHE A 8 5.16 -14.02 2.33
C PHE A 8 5.21 -13.80 3.84
N SER A 9 6.23 -14.34 4.49
CA SER A 9 6.51 -14.03 5.89
C SER A 9 7.32 -12.72 5.94
N TYR A 10 6.68 -11.62 6.29
CA TYR A 10 7.37 -10.38 6.64
C TYR A 10 7.98 -10.52 8.03
N ALA A 11 9.28 -10.75 8.10
CA ALA A 11 10.05 -10.51 9.30
C ALA A 11 10.31 -9.00 9.40
N ALA A 12 9.58 -8.31 10.27
CA ALA A 12 9.87 -6.92 10.61
C ALA A 12 11.29 -6.82 11.18
N PRO A 13 12.16 -5.91 10.68
CA PRO A 13 13.47 -5.72 11.27
C PRO A 13 13.30 -5.18 12.69
N SER A 14 13.87 -5.90 13.67
CA SER A 14 13.88 -5.47 15.06
C SER A 14 14.81 -4.26 15.20
N MET A 15 14.27 -3.04 15.16
CA MET A 15 15.03 -1.79 15.37
C MET A 15 15.66 -1.68 16.76
N ASP A 16 15.31 -2.55 17.70
CA ASP A 16 15.78 -2.49 19.09
C ASP A 16 17.19 -3.06 19.34
N ALA A 17 17.75 -3.82 18.39
CA ALA A 17 19.04 -4.47 18.62
C ALA A 17 20.23 -3.50 18.48
N GLN A 18 20.14 -2.47 17.66
CA GLN A 18 21.22 -1.49 17.47
C GLN A 18 21.23 -0.39 18.54
N ALA A 19 20.07 0.01 19.06
CA ALA A 19 19.98 0.97 20.16
C ALA A 19 20.50 0.40 21.49
N LEU A 20 20.32 -0.91 21.73
CA LEU A 20 20.82 -1.61 22.93
C LEU A 20 22.33 -1.85 22.87
N GLY A 21 22.92 -2.00 21.68
CA GLY A 21 24.38 -2.15 21.50
C GLY A 21 25.17 -0.88 21.86
N SER A 22 24.64 0.30 21.58
CA SER A 22 25.30 1.58 21.87
C SER A 22 25.31 1.94 23.35
N ILE A 23 24.28 1.56 24.12
CA ILE A 23 24.19 1.79 25.56
C ILE A 23 25.15 0.84 26.32
N GLY A 24 25.31 -0.37 25.85
CA GLY A 24 26.28 -1.34 26.41
C GLY A 24 27.73 -0.88 26.24
N GLN A 25 28.09 -0.36 25.07
CA GLN A 25 29.45 0.12 24.78
C GLN A 25 29.83 1.39 25.56
N THR A 26 28.90 2.30 25.79
CA THR A 26 29.14 3.50 26.60
C THR A 26 29.36 3.16 28.08
N ALA A 27 28.66 2.17 28.62
CA ALA A 27 28.83 1.71 30.01
C ALA A 27 30.17 0.99 30.21
N GLU A 28 30.62 0.22 29.24
CA GLU A 28 31.95 -0.45 29.26
C GLU A 28 33.11 0.55 29.12
N MET A 29 32.99 1.56 28.26
CA MET A 29 33.97 2.63 28.12
C MET A 29 34.10 3.48 29.40
N TYR A 30 32.98 3.73 30.11
CA TYR A 30 32.99 4.51 31.36
C TYR A 30 33.61 3.72 32.51
N THR A 31 33.45 2.38 32.54
CA THR A 31 34.09 1.50 33.53
C THR A 31 35.58 1.31 33.27
N GLN A 32 36.02 1.28 32.02
CA GLN A 32 37.45 1.18 31.67
C GLN A 32 38.21 2.47 31.95
N SER A 33 37.61 3.66 31.80
CA SER A 33 38.26 4.94 32.11
C SER A 33 38.44 5.17 33.60
N LYS A 34 37.60 4.61 34.47
CA LYS A 34 37.75 4.69 35.93
C LYS A 34 38.69 3.64 36.53
N ALA A 35 38.98 2.57 35.80
CA ALA A 35 39.92 1.54 36.27
C ALA A 35 41.39 1.99 36.25
N HIS A 36 41.69 3.12 35.59
CA HIS A 36 43.04 3.64 35.46
C HIS A 36 43.47 4.62 36.58
N ASN A 37 42.56 5.06 37.45
CA ASN A 37 42.90 6.00 38.56
C ASN A 37 42.22 5.57 39.86
N GLY A 38 42.94 4.83 40.69
CA GLY A 38 42.66 4.65 42.10
C GLY A 38 41.96 3.35 42.51
N LYS A 39 42.46 2.71 43.58
CA LYS A 39 41.89 1.51 44.21
C LYS A 39 40.48 1.82 44.74
N MET A 40 39.45 1.38 43.99
CA MET A 40 38.04 1.49 44.44
C MET A 40 37.86 0.81 45.81
N SER A 41 37.20 1.53 46.72
CA SER A 41 36.83 1.05 48.03
C SER A 41 35.89 -0.19 47.95
N ARG A 42 35.96 -1.09 48.92
CA ARG A 42 35.05 -2.28 49.00
C ARG A 42 33.58 -1.86 48.99
N LYS A 43 33.20 -0.71 49.51
CA LYS A 43 31.83 -0.17 49.49
C LYS A 43 31.39 0.24 48.07
N GLU A 44 32.26 0.91 47.33
CA GLU A 44 31.97 1.34 45.94
C GLU A 44 31.81 0.15 44.97
N LYS A 45 32.64 -0.89 45.11
CA LYS A 45 32.51 -2.12 44.33
C LYS A 45 31.18 -2.86 44.62
N LYS A 46 30.69 -2.78 45.85
CA LYS A 46 29.39 -3.42 46.23
C LYS A 46 28.23 -2.60 45.72
N ALA A 47 28.29 -1.28 45.71
CA ALA A 47 27.29 -0.39 45.12
C ALA A 47 27.21 -0.57 43.59
N LEU A 48 28.31 -0.60 42.87
CA LEU A 48 28.36 -0.81 41.42
C LEU A 48 27.77 -2.16 40.99
N LYS A 49 28.09 -3.23 41.75
CA LYS A 49 27.48 -4.55 41.50
C LYS A 49 25.98 -4.58 41.79
N ALA A 50 25.49 -3.84 42.75
CA ALA A 50 24.07 -3.72 43.05
C ALA A 50 23.33 -2.97 41.93
N GLU A 51 23.92 -1.91 41.44
CA GLU A 51 23.41 -1.08 40.35
C GLU A 51 23.34 -1.86 39.00
N GLN A 52 24.41 -2.58 38.66
CA GLN A 52 24.41 -3.49 37.48
C GLN A 52 23.37 -4.59 37.59
N LYS A 53 23.14 -5.11 38.80
CA LYS A 53 22.13 -6.12 39.05
C LYS A 53 20.70 -5.56 38.95
N ALA A 54 20.48 -4.30 39.35
CA ALA A 54 19.23 -3.59 39.20
C ALA A 54 18.91 -3.32 37.71
N GLN A 55 19.88 -2.77 36.97
CA GLN A 55 19.75 -2.55 35.53
C GLN A 55 19.46 -3.85 34.73
N LYS A 56 20.15 -4.95 35.06
CA LYS A 56 19.84 -6.26 34.45
C LYS A 56 18.42 -6.74 34.73
N ARG A 57 17.91 -6.48 35.93
CA ARG A 57 16.52 -6.83 36.29
C ARG A 57 15.51 -5.98 35.55
N GLU A 58 15.76 -4.70 35.39
CA GLU A 58 14.90 -3.77 34.67
C GLU A 58 14.86 -4.08 33.16
N LEU A 59 16.00 -4.34 32.55
CA LEU A 59 16.11 -4.82 31.17
C LEU A 59 15.37 -6.15 30.95
N ALA A 60 15.52 -7.10 31.86
CA ALA A 60 14.84 -8.38 31.77
C ALA A 60 13.30 -8.24 31.96
N ALA A 61 12.86 -7.30 32.81
CA ALA A 61 11.44 -6.99 32.99
C ALA A 61 10.85 -6.31 31.72
N GLY A 62 11.57 -5.35 31.13
CA GLY A 62 11.19 -4.71 29.87
C GLY A 62 11.09 -5.71 28.70
N GLN A 63 12.06 -6.61 28.56
CA GLN A 63 12.02 -7.67 27.56
C GLN A 63 10.85 -8.64 27.75
N LYS A 64 10.52 -8.99 28.99
CA LYS A 64 9.35 -9.84 29.29
C LYS A 64 8.03 -9.13 28.97
N ALA A 65 7.93 -7.84 29.25
CA ALA A 65 6.75 -7.03 28.93
C ALA A 65 6.57 -6.89 27.42
N SER A 66 7.64 -6.61 26.68
CA SER A 66 7.64 -6.54 25.22
C SER A 66 7.24 -7.89 24.57
N ARG A 67 7.81 -9.02 25.08
CA ARG A 67 7.42 -10.35 24.60
C ARG A 67 5.95 -10.67 24.85
N LYS A 68 5.40 -10.31 26.02
CA LYS A 68 3.97 -10.49 26.31
C LYS A 68 3.10 -9.65 25.36
N LYS A 69 3.48 -8.39 25.11
CA LYS A 69 2.76 -7.50 24.19
C LYS A 69 2.79 -8.05 22.76
N SER A 70 3.94 -8.54 22.27
CA SER A 70 4.05 -9.13 20.94
C SER A 70 3.26 -10.44 20.80
N GLN A 71 3.20 -11.27 21.85
CA GLN A 71 2.39 -12.49 21.85
C GLN A 71 0.88 -12.17 21.82
N SER A 72 0.45 -11.17 22.59
CA SER A 72 -0.94 -10.70 22.57
C SER A 72 -1.32 -10.15 21.19
N LEU A 73 -0.45 -9.35 20.57
CA LEU A 73 -0.67 -8.81 19.23
C LEU A 73 -0.75 -9.91 18.17
N LYS A 74 0.14 -10.91 18.25
CA LYS A 74 0.10 -12.08 17.35
C LYS A 74 -1.18 -12.91 17.53
N ALA A 75 -1.68 -13.05 18.75
CA ALA A 75 -2.94 -13.73 19.00
C ALA A 75 -4.14 -12.97 18.41
N GLN A 76 -4.16 -11.63 18.55
CA GLN A 76 -5.19 -10.78 17.97
C GLN A 76 -5.17 -10.82 16.44
N LEU A 77 -3.97 -10.74 15.83
CA LEU A 77 -3.83 -10.86 14.36
C LEU A 77 -4.36 -12.22 13.87
N LYS A 78 -3.98 -13.29 14.54
CA LYS A 78 -4.43 -14.64 14.17
C LYS A 78 -5.94 -14.83 14.31
N GLN A 79 -6.56 -14.17 15.27
CA GLN A 79 -8.02 -14.18 15.44
C GLN A 79 -8.69 -13.38 14.31
N ARG A 80 -8.18 -12.20 13.95
CA ARG A 80 -8.69 -11.40 12.83
C ARG A 80 -8.52 -12.10 11.50
N ASP A 81 -7.38 -12.74 11.25
CA ASP A 81 -7.15 -13.53 10.03
C ASP A 81 -8.18 -14.66 9.90
N LYS A 82 -8.54 -15.29 11.02
CA LYS A 82 -9.58 -16.33 11.05
C LYS A 82 -10.96 -15.74 10.75
N GLU A 83 -11.32 -14.63 11.38
CA GLU A 83 -12.58 -13.92 11.15
C GLU A 83 -12.71 -13.47 9.70
N LEU A 84 -11.64 -12.90 9.12
CA LEU A 84 -11.56 -12.53 7.70
C LEU A 84 -11.72 -13.75 6.78
N SER A 85 -11.04 -14.84 7.09
CA SER A 85 -11.17 -16.09 6.34
C SER A 85 -12.59 -16.64 6.38
N ASP A 86 -13.25 -16.62 7.55
CA ASP A 86 -14.63 -17.08 7.71
C ASP A 86 -15.62 -16.20 6.94
N VAL A 87 -15.41 -14.87 6.93
CA VAL A 87 -16.22 -13.93 6.13
C VAL A 87 -16.00 -14.18 4.64
N MET A 88 -14.76 -14.31 4.18
CA MET A 88 -14.45 -14.62 2.78
C MET A 88 -15.06 -15.96 2.34
N CYS A 89 -14.98 -17.00 3.18
CA CYS A 89 -15.60 -18.28 2.87
C CYS A 89 -17.12 -18.16 2.72
N LYS A 90 -17.79 -17.46 3.61
CA LYS A 90 -19.25 -17.21 3.52
C LYS A 90 -19.63 -16.43 2.26
N THR A 91 -18.85 -15.42 1.91
CA THR A 91 -19.06 -14.63 0.68
C THR A 91 -18.88 -15.50 -0.57
N VAL A 92 -17.85 -16.35 -0.61
CA VAL A 92 -17.62 -17.29 -1.72
C VAL A 92 -18.74 -18.31 -1.82
N GLU A 93 -19.23 -18.84 -0.71
CA GLU A 93 -20.37 -19.76 -0.69
C GLU A 93 -21.68 -19.10 -1.16
N LYS A 94 -21.93 -17.84 -0.76
CA LYS A 94 -23.07 -17.05 -1.24
C LYS A 94 -22.99 -16.82 -2.75
N ARG A 95 -21.79 -16.53 -3.29
CA ARG A 95 -21.55 -16.36 -4.72
C ARG A 95 -21.70 -17.67 -5.51
N ARG A 96 -21.25 -18.79 -4.99
CA ARG A 96 -21.45 -20.13 -5.63
C ARG A 96 -22.91 -20.52 -5.81
N LYS A 97 -23.82 -19.96 -5.02
CA LYS A 97 -25.27 -20.14 -5.12
C LYS A 97 -25.95 -19.10 -6.02
N ALA A 98 -25.18 -18.21 -6.63
CA ALA A 98 -25.71 -17.17 -7.49
C ALA A 98 -26.23 -17.74 -8.80
N ASN A 99 -27.50 -17.51 -9.09
CA ASN A 99 -28.16 -18.01 -10.29
C ASN A 99 -28.09 -17.01 -11.47
N ASN A 100 -27.54 -15.83 -11.28
CA ASN A 100 -27.42 -14.79 -12.30
C ASN A 100 -26.09 -14.04 -12.20
N ALA A 101 -25.70 -13.35 -13.29
CA ALA A 101 -24.44 -12.60 -13.36
C ALA A 101 -24.37 -11.45 -12.33
N VAL A 102 -25.51 -10.82 -12.01
CA VAL A 102 -25.58 -9.70 -11.06
C VAL A 102 -25.18 -10.16 -9.65
N SER A 103 -25.68 -11.31 -9.19
CA SER A 103 -25.32 -11.85 -7.88
C SER A 103 -23.87 -12.37 -7.80
N TRP A 104 -23.20 -12.47 -8.96
CA TRP A 104 -21.79 -12.84 -9.06
C TRP A 104 -20.84 -11.66 -8.90
N LEU A 105 -21.29 -10.43 -9.21
CA LEU A 105 -20.45 -9.23 -9.26
C LEU A 105 -19.99 -8.74 -7.88
N GLY A 106 -20.51 -9.24 -6.78
CA GLY A 106 -20.00 -8.97 -5.45
C GLY A 106 -20.17 -7.53 -4.96
N TYR A 107 -21.16 -6.81 -5.50
CA TYR A 107 -21.63 -5.54 -4.98
C TYR A 107 -23.13 -5.40 -5.19
N ASN A 108 -23.81 -4.61 -4.35
CA ASN A 108 -25.25 -4.40 -4.41
C ASN A 108 -25.61 -3.23 -5.34
N ALA A 109 -24.90 -2.11 -5.22
CA ALA A 109 -25.14 -0.91 -6.01
C ALA A 109 -23.84 -0.15 -6.30
N MET A 110 -23.79 0.50 -7.48
CA MET A 110 -22.73 1.43 -7.87
C MET A 110 -23.37 2.79 -8.16
N TYR A 111 -23.03 3.80 -7.39
CA TYR A 111 -23.55 5.15 -7.56
C TYR A 111 -22.73 5.94 -8.58
N ILE A 112 -23.32 7.01 -9.13
CA ILE A 112 -22.70 7.82 -10.20
C ILE A 112 -21.43 8.54 -9.74
N ASP A 113 -21.36 8.89 -8.46
CA ASP A 113 -20.22 9.55 -7.80
C ASP A 113 -19.04 8.60 -7.52
N GLY A 114 -19.24 7.29 -7.77
CA GLY A 114 -18.20 6.28 -7.55
C GLY A 114 -18.31 5.56 -6.22
N ILE A 115 -19.23 5.93 -5.35
CA ILE A 115 -19.50 5.16 -4.13
C ILE A 115 -20.15 3.84 -4.53
N CYS A 116 -19.73 2.77 -3.89
CA CYS A 116 -20.26 1.43 -4.15
C CYS A 116 -20.72 0.78 -2.85
N GLU A 117 -21.96 0.39 -2.81
CA GLU A 117 -22.47 -0.49 -1.76
C GLU A 117 -22.06 -1.93 -2.08
N VAL A 118 -21.09 -2.43 -1.34
CA VAL A 118 -20.54 -3.78 -1.52
C VAL A 118 -21.48 -4.82 -0.91
N GLU A 119 -21.87 -4.58 0.32
CA GLU A 119 -22.87 -5.36 1.07
C GLU A 119 -23.71 -4.37 1.88
N GLU A 120 -24.82 -4.84 2.45
CA GLU A 120 -25.70 -4.02 3.29
C GLU A 120 -24.90 -3.35 4.42
N GLY A 121 -24.86 -2.03 4.42
CA GLY A 121 -24.12 -1.22 5.38
C GLY A 121 -22.60 -1.12 5.15
N LEU A 122 -22.07 -1.66 4.05
CA LEU A 122 -20.66 -1.55 3.70
C LEU A 122 -20.49 -0.77 2.39
N PHE A 123 -19.94 0.43 2.49
CA PHE A 123 -19.74 1.34 1.36
C PHE A 123 -18.24 1.49 1.06
N SER A 124 -17.88 1.54 -0.21
CA SER A 124 -16.50 1.65 -0.66
C SER A 124 -16.31 2.75 -1.70
N GLU A 125 -15.11 3.29 -1.72
CA GLU A 125 -14.64 4.25 -2.70
C GLU A 125 -13.27 3.84 -3.22
N THR A 126 -12.92 4.26 -4.44
CA THR A 126 -11.67 3.86 -5.08
C THR A 126 -10.95 5.09 -5.64
N ILE A 127 -9.68 5.22 -5.31
CA ILE A 127 -8.76 6.22 -5.84
C ILE A 127 -7.81 5.53 -6.81
N ALA A 128 -7.68 6.05 -8.03
CA ALA A 128 -6.58 5.71 -8.93
C ALA A 128 -5.38 6.60 -8.61
N PHE A 129 -4.17 6.04 -8.63
CA PHE A 129 -2.96 6.80 -8.36
C PHE A 129 -1.79 6.34 -9.23
N GLU A 130 -0.85 7.25 -9.46
CA GLU A 130 0.32 7.02 -10.29
C GLU A 130 1.49 6.46 -9.48
N ASP A 131 2.48 5.95 -10.21
CA ASP A 131 3.71 5.43 -9.61
C ASP A 131 4.58 6.58 -9.07
N THR A 132 5.30 6.27 -8.02
CA THR A 132 6.29 7.17 -7.44
C THR A 132 7.68 6.67 -7.80
N SER A 133 8.54 7.55 -8.31
CA SER A 133 9.93 7.23 -8.59
C SER A 133 10.71 7.06 -7.30
N TYR A 134 10.79 5.81 -6.82
CA TYR A 134 11.48 5.48 -5.56
C TYR A 134 12.96 5.12 -5.78
N GLN A 135 13.27 4.30 -6.79
CA GLN A 135 14.59 3.69 -6.96
C GLN A 135 15.70 4.68 -7.35
N SER A 136 15.37 5.70 -8.13
CA SER A 136 16.33 6.71 -8.63
C SER A 136 16.47 7.92 -7.71
N THR A 137 15.85 7.89 -6.55
CA THR A 137 15.75 9.02 -5.65
C THR A 137 16.78 8.92 -4.51
N ARG A 138 17.23 10.06 -3.97
CA ARG A 138 18.18 10.12 -2.84
C ARG A 138 17.59 9.49 -1.59
N ASP A 139 18.44 8.94 -0.72
CA ASP A 139 18.07 8.22 0.50
C ASP A 139 17.16 9.01 1.44
N ASP A 140 17.35 10.32 1.57
CA ASP A 140 16.51 11.18 2.40
C ASP A 140 15.07 11.27 1.86
N ILE A 141 14.92 11.37 0.54
CA ILE A 141 13.62 11.40 -0.13
C ILE A 141 12.96 10.01 -0.08
N GLN A 142 13.74 8.93 -0.27
CA GLN A 142 13.22 7.56 -0.11
C GLN A 142 12.63 7.32 1.28
N LYS A 143 13.32 7.79 2.33
CA LYS A 143 12.81 7.74 3.72
C LYS A 143 11.54 8.56 3.88
N GLY A 144 11.45 9.73 3.24
CA GLY A 144 10.25 10.57 3.23
C GLY A 144 9.06 9.90 2.56
N ILE A 145 9.27 9.26 1.40
CA ILE A 145 8.25 8.48 0.68
C ILE A 145 7.78 7.31 1.56
N PHE A 146 8.70 6.56 2.16
CA PHE A 146 8.36 5.45 3.04
C PHE A 146 7.57 5.91 4.27
N ALA A 147 7.96 7.02 4.91
CA ALA A 147 7.23 7.58 6.04
C ALA A 147 5.81 8.03 5.62
N SER A 148 5.65 8.57 4.42
CA SER A 148 4.34 8.95 3.88
C SER A 148 3.48 7.72 3.58
N LEU A 149 4.06 6.64 3.05
CA LEU A 149 3.37 5.37 2.87
C LEU A 149 2.89 4.78 4.22
N CYS A 150 3.70 4.84 5.26
CA CYS A 150 3.28 4.43 6.60
C CYS A 150 2.08 5.26 7.09
N ARG A 151 2.11 6.59 6.90
CA ARG A 151 0.98 7.46 7.24
C ARG A 151 -0.28 7.14 6.45
N LEU A 152 -0.13 6.75 5.17
CA LEU A 152 -1.26 6.33 4.34
C LEU A 152 -1.99 5.12 4.94
N TYR A 153 -1.25 4.18 5.50
CA TYR A 153 -1.87 3.01 6.16
C TYR A 153 -2.35 3.34 7.58
N ASP A 154 -1.65 4.18 8.30
CA ASP A 154 -1.98 4.53 9.69
C ASP A 154 -3.30 5.32 9.81
N GLN A 155 -3.72 6.04 8.74
CA GLN A 155 -4.99 6.76 8.73
C GLN A 155 -6.22 5.84 8.77
N PHE A 156 -6.07 4.60 8.28
CA PHE A 156 -7.18 3.66 8.26
C PHE A 156 -7.32 2.99 9.62
N GLY A 157 -8.46 3.20 10.26
CA GLY A 157 -8.78 2.58 11.55
C GLY A 157 -9.06 1.09 11.43
N ALA A 158 -9.30 0.46 12.57
CA ALA A 158 -9.62 -0.97 12.64
C ALA A 158 -10.94 -1.35 11.94
N ASP A 159 -11.82 -0.37 11.75
CA ASP A 159 -13.16 -0.53 11.16
C ASP A 159 -13.18 -0.32 9.65
N ASN A 160 -12.04 0.06 9.06
CA ASN A 160 -11.92 0.30 7.63
C ASN A 160 -11.26 -0.90 6.95
N LEU A 161 -11.85 -1.35 5.84
CA LEU A 161 -11.20 -2.31 4.94
C LEU A 161 -10.45 -1.53 3.87
N VAL A 162 -9.18 -1.90 3.64
CA VAL A 162 -8.34 -1.24 2.64
C VAL A 162 -7.76 -2.29 1.70
N GLN A 163 -7.86 -2.04 0.41
CA GLN A 163 -7.31 -2.88 -0.63
C GLN A 163 -6.48 -2.03 -1.59
N MET A 164 -5.23 -2.39 -1.77
CA MET A 164 -4.39 -1.87 -2.85
C MET A 164 -4.39 -2.88 -3.99
N SER A 165 -4.75 -2.42 -5.18
CA SER A 165 -4.83 -3.26 -6.38
C SER A 165 -3.88 -2.74 -7.45
N VAL A 166 -3.15 -3.64 -8.10
CA VAL A 166 -2.31 -3.34 -9.26
C VAL A 166 -2.83 -4.18 -10.42
N ILE A 167 -3.34 -3.51 -11.43
CA ILE A 167 -3.97 -4.15 -12.58
C ILE A 167 -3.12 -3.92 -13.82
N ASN A 168 -2.74 -5.00 -14.47
CA ASN A 168 -2.04 -4.95 -15.73
C ASN A 168 -3.05 -5.07 -16.88
N THR A 169 -3.22 -3.99 -17.65
CA THR A 169 -4.15 -3.95 -18.77
C THR A 169 -3.37 -3.93 -20.09
N PRO A 170 -3.65 -4.82 -21.04
CA PRO A 170 -3.04 -4.76 -22.35
C PRO A 170 -3.45 -3.46 -23.06
N ILE A 171 -2.48 -2.78 -23.66
CA ILE A 171 -2.73 -1.56 -24.45
C ILE A 171 -3.21 -1.99 -25.84
N PRO A 172 -4.39 -1.53 -26.30
CA PRO A 172 -4.88 -1.85 -27.64
C PRO A 172 -3.91 -1.38 -28.72
N ALA A 173 -3.74 -2.19 -29.76
CA ALA A 173 -2.83 -1.85 -30.89
C ALA A 173 -3.20 -0.52 -31.58
N ALA A 174 -4.48 -0.16 -31.60
CA ALA A 174 -4.95 1.11 -32.14
C ALA A 174 -4.44 2.32 -31.32
N GLU A 175 -4.35 2.20 -29.99
CA GLU A 175 -3.84 3.25 -29.11
C GLU A 175 -2.32 3.40 -29.24
N ILE A 176 -1.61 2.29 -29.51
CA ILE A 176 -0.16 2.28 -29.70
C ILE A 176 0.22 3.01 -31.00
N GLY A 177 -0.56 2.82 -32.08
CA GLY A 177 -0.27 3.37 -33.39
C GLY A 177 -0.44 4.87 -33.51
N SER A 178 -1.00 5.54 -32.51
CA SER A 178 -1.26 7.00 -32.50
C SER A 178 -0.41 7.75 -31.47
N ARG A 179 0.47 7.08 -30.75
CA ARG A 179 1.32 7.74 -29.72
C ARG A 179 2.43 8.55 -30.37
N GLN A 180 2.43 9.84 -30.05
CA GLN A 180 3.52 10.76 -30.36
C GLN A 180 4.40 10.89 -29.11
N PHE A 181 5.65 10.40 -29.19
CA PHE A 181 6.62 10.44 -28.09
C PHE A 181 7.45 11.71 -28.14
N PHE A 182 7.77 12.16 -29.34
CA PHE A 182 8.49 13.40 -29.60
C PHE A 182 7.61 14.27 -30.48
N ASP A 183 7.46 15.53 -30.12
CA ASP A 183 6.73 16.51 -30.94
C ASP A 183 7.67 17.09 -31.98
N PRO A 184 7.48 16.79 -33.30
CA PRO A 184 8.30 17.34 -34.35
C PRO A 184 8.20 18.88 -34.45
N MET A 185 7.04 19.43 -34.03
CA MET A 185 6.79 20.89 -34.07
C MET A 185 7.53 21.66 -32.97
N SER A 186 7.99 20.99 -31.94
CA SER A 186 8.75 21.58 -30.84
C SER A 186 10.27 21.56 -31.05
N GLN A 187 10.75 21.04 -32.20
CA GLN A 187 12.16 20.93 -32.49
C GLN A 187 12.71 22.24 -33.11
N ASP A 188 13.94 22.61 -32.72
CA ASP A 188 14.57 23.87 -33.12
C ASP A 188 15.07 23.87 -34.58
N THR A 189 15.21 22.69 -35.21
CA THR A 189 15.72 22.51 -36.56
C THR A 189 14.91 21.52 -37.38
N GLU A 190 14.85 21.68 -38.69
CA GLU A 190 14.15 20.78 -39.61
C GLU A 190 14.70 19.34 -39.53
N ALA A 191 16.02 19.19 -39.44
CA ALA A 191 16.65 17.88 -39.26
C ALA A 191 16.26 17.20 -37.96
N ALA A 192 16.10 17.95 -36.85
CA ALA A 192 15.65 17.39 -35.56
C ALA A 192 14.16 17.02 -35.60
N ALA A 193 13.34 17.72 -36.40
CA ALA A 193 11.96 17.35 -36.62
C ALA A 193 11.83 16.03 -37.40
N GLU A 194 12.63 15.87 -38.48
CA GLU A 194 12.71 14.58 -39.21
C GLU A 194 13.18 13.44 -38.35
N ASP A 195 14.19 13.65 -37.51
CA ASP A 195 14.66 12.66 -36.54
C ASP A 195 13.56 12.29 -35.50
N ALA A 196 12.80 13.26 -35.02
CA ALA A 196 11.69 13.05 -34.12
C ALA A 196 10.58 12.17 -34.72
N GLU A 197 10.25 12.42 -36.01
CA GLU A 197 9.30 11.58 -36.75
C GLU A 197 9.82 10.13 -36.90
N LEU A 198 11.08 9.98 -37.33
CA LEU A 198 11.71 8.66 -37.46
C LEU A 198 11.75 7.90 -36.13
N PHE A 199 12.09 8.58 -35.03
CA PHE A 199 12.05 7.96 -33.69
C PHE A 199 10.64 7.55 -33.29
N ASN A 200 9.63 8.36 -33.56
CA ASN A 200 8.23 8.02 -33.32
C ASN A 200 7.82 6.77 -34.10
N GLU A 201 8.22 6.66 -35.37
CA GLU A 201 7.94 5.48 -36.18
C GLU A 201 8.62 4.21 -35.65
N ILE A 202 9.92 4.28 -35.31
CA ILE A 202 10.67 3.16 -34.73
C ILE A 202 10.07 2.71 -33.40
N LEU A 203 9.70 3.65 -32.51
CA LEU A 203 9.10 3.34 -31.23
C LEU A 203 7.70 2.70 -31.40
N ASN A 204 6.89 3.26 -32.29
CA ASN A 204 5.57 2.68 -32.60
C ASN A 204 5.69 1.28 -33.23
N GLN A 205 6.68 1.06 -34.10
CA GLN A 205 6.96 -0.27 -34.66
C GLN A 205 7.37 -1.26 -33.57
N LYS A 206 8.28 -0.88 -32.69
CA LYS A 206 8.71 -1.72 -31.54
C LYS A 206 7.57 -2.02 -30.59
N LEU A 207 6.70 -1.05 -30.31
CA LEU A 207 5.52 -1.26 -29.47
C LEU A 207 4.54 -2.26 -30.12
N ARG A 208 4.33 -2.18 -31.44
CA ARG A 208 3.48 -3.13 -32.17
C ARG A 208 4.05 -4.55 -32.17
N GLN A 209 5.38 -4.69 -32.17
CA GLN A 209 6.09 -5.97 -32.12
C GLN A 209 6.27 -6.48 -30.68
N GLY A 210 6.17 -5.60 -29.70
CA GLY A 210 6.45 -5.91 -28.29
C GLY A 210 5.38 -6.74 -27.65
N VAL A 211 5.81 -7.81 -26.98
CA VAL A 211 4.96 -8.70 -26.16
C VAL A 211 4.51 -8.01 -24.85
N SER A 212 5.06 -6.83 -24.52
CA SER A 212 4.94 -6.16 -23.23
C SER A 212 4.15 -4.85 -23.26
N ASN A 213 3.18 -4.73 -24.13
CA ASN A 213 2.32 -3.54 -24.18
C ASN A 213 1.29 -3.59 -23.04
N ILE A 214 1.77 -3.40 -21.83
CA ILE A 214 0.96 -3.47 -20.62
C ILE A 214 1.00 -2.11 -19.92
N ARG A 215 -0.18 -1.53 -19.70
CA ARG A 215 -0.39 -0.43 -18.78
C ARG A 215 -0.60 -1.00 -17.39
N ARG A 216 0.08 -0.45 -16.41
CA ARG A 216 -0.05 -0.84 -15.01
C ARG A 216 -0.81 0.24 -14.26
N ASP A 217 -2.06 -0.04 -13.98
CA ASP A 217 -2.94 0.86 -13.24
C ASP A 217 -2.96 0.46 -11.76
N ARG A 218 -2.96 1.45 -10.87
CA ARG A 218 -2.92 1.26 -9.41
C ARG A 218 -4.15 1.89 -8.79
N TYR A 219 -4.77 1.14 -7.89
CA TYR A 219 -5.99 1.56 -7.23
C TYR A 219 -5.89 1.32 -5.73
N LEU A 220 -6.36 2.29 -4.97
CA LEU A 220 -6.57 2.20 -3.53
C LEU A 220 -8.07 2.22 -3.28
N THR A 221 -8.62 1.11 -2.81
CA THR A 221 -10.02 1.00 -2.43
C THR A 221 -10.12 0.90 -0.93
N PHE A 222 -10.95 1.72 -0.33
CA PHE A 222 -11.25 1.68 1.10
C PHE A 222 -12.75 1.61 1.32
N SER A 223 -13.14 0.97 2.43
CA SER A 223 -14.55 0.74 2.75
C SER A 223 -14.84 1.16 4.17
N VAL A 224 -16.03 1.69 4.37
CA VAL A 224 -16.55 2.14 5.68
C VAL A 224 -17.90 1.50 5.97
N MET A 225 -18.17 1.26 7.24
CA MET A 225 -19.51 0.86 7.71
C MET A 225 -20.37 2.09 7.93
N ALA A 226 -21.59 2.07 7.38
CA ALA A 226 -22.58 3.12 7.53
C ALA A 226 -24.00 2.55 7.40
N ASP A 227 -24.97 3.19 8.02
CA ASP A 227 -26.38 2.76 7.96
C ASP A 227 -27.03 3.13 6.62
N SER A 228 -26.51 4.15 5.94
CA SER A 228 -26.99 4.63 4.64
C SER A 228 -25.85 5.16 3.77
N ALA A 229 -26.13 5.34 2.48
CA ALA A 229 -25.15 5.97 1.56
C ALA A 229 -24.84 7.42 1.98
N ASP A 230 -25.85 8.18 2.45
CA ASP A 230 -25.68 9.56 2.90
C ASP A 230 -24.75 9.65 4.14
N ASP A 231 -24.81 8.67 5.04
CA ASP A 231 -23.92 8.59 6.20
C ASP A 231 -22.49 8.10 5.83
N ALA A 232 -22.37 7.36 4.74
CA ALA A 232 -21.09 6.90 4.24
C ALA A 232 -20.28 8.04 3.58
N VAL A 233 -20.94 8.93 2.84
CA VAL A 233 -20.31 10.03 2.08
C VAL A 233 -19.29 10.82 2.92
N PRO A 234 -19.63 11.41 4.07
CA PRO A 234 -18.69 12.22 4.84
C PRO A 234 -17.52 11.42 5.40
N LYS A 235 -17.73 10.12 5.69
CA LYS A 235 -16.66 9.22 6.16
C LYS A 235 -15.67 8.91 5.03
N LEU A 236 -16.18 8.59 3.84
CA LEU A 236 -15.39 8.31 2.66
C LEU A 236 -14.62 9.54 2.20
N GLN A 237 -15.27 10.72 2.10
CA GLN A 237 -14.63 11.98 1.73
C GLN A 237 -13.48 12.36 2.67
N ARG A 238 -13.59 12.07 3.96
CA ARG A 238 -12.50 12.32 4.90
C ARG A 238 -11.28 11.44 4.56
N LEU A 239 -11.49 10.14 4.32
CA LEU A 239 -10.42 9.20 3.96
C LEU A 239 -9.84 9.51 2.59
N GLU A 240 -10.69 9.89 1.63
CA GLU A 240 -10.32 10.37 0.30
C GLU A 240 -9.34 11.53 0.37
N ASN A 241 -9.77 12.64 1.00
CA ASN A 241 -8.98 13.86 1.10
C ASN A 241 -7.63 13.62 1.76
N GLU A 242 -7.59 12.85 2.84
CA GLU A 242 -6.34 12.53 3.52
C GLU A 242 -5.45 11.61 2.68
N SER A 243 -6.02 10.61 1.98
CA SER A 243 -5.29 9.73 1.08
C SER A 243 -4.67 10.51 -0.08
N GLN A 244 -5.44 11.37 -0.75
CA GLN A 244 -4.95 12.21 -1.84
C GLN A 244 -3.85 13.17 -1.37
N ARG A 245 -4.01 13.78 -0.19
CA ARG A 245 -2.99 14.64 0.40
C ARG A 245 -1.67 13.90 0.63
N ILE A 246 -1.73 12.67 1.14
CA ILE A 246 -0.54 11.86 1.39
C ILE A 246 0.09 11.40 0.08
N LEU A 247 -0.71 10.95 -0.89
CA LEU A 247 -0.23 10.56 -2.23
C LEU A 247 0.48 11.72 -2.93
N ASN A 248 -0.09 12.93 -2.88
CA ASN A 248 0.55 14.14 -3.40
C ASN A 248 1.90 14.45 -2.73
N THR A 249 2.03 14.17 -1.41
CA THR A 249 3.32 14.33 -0.70
C THR A 249 4.39 13.35 -1.23
N MET A 250 3.97 12.21 -1.79
CA MET A 250 4.86 11.24 -2.44
C MET A 250 5.08 11.52 -3.94
N ASN A 251 4.65 12.68 -4.44
CA ASN A 251 4.62 13.02 -5.87
C ASN A 251 3.87 12.00 -6.74
N SER A 252 2.84 11.38 -6.18
CA SER A 252 1.91 10.50 -6.89
C SER A 252 0.64 11.28 -7.19
N SER A 253 0.34 11.54 -8.45
CA SER A 253 -0.95 12.11 -8.81
C SER A 253 -2.06 11.09 -8.57
N SER A 254 -3.23 11.57 -8.14
CA SER A 254 -4.34 10.69 -7.80
C SER A 254 -5.68 11.34 -8.12
N HIS A 255 -6.66 10.52 -8.50
CA HIS A 255 -8.04 10.96 -8.70
C HIS A 255 -9.01 9.89 -8.22
N VAL A 256 -10.17 10.32 -7.76
CA VAL A 256 -11.26 9.45 -7.34
C VAL A 256 -11.98 8.93 -8.58
N LEU A 257 -12.24 7.64 -8.62
CA LEU A 257 -12.98 7.04 -9.72
C LEU A 257 -14.48 7.27 -9.53
N ASN A 258 -15.12 7.79 -10.56
CA ASN A 258 -16.59 7.83 -10.63
C ASN A 258 -17.17 6.43 -10.91
N GLY A 259 -18.49 6.29 -10.84
CA GLY A 259 -19.15 5.00 -11.01
C GLY A 259 -18.90 4.36 -12.38
N THR A 260 -18.86 5.15 -13.45
CA THR A 260 -18.56 4.63 -14.81
C THR A 260 -17.12 4.14 -14.89
N GLU A 261 -16.17 4.88 -14.33
CA GLU A 261 -14.76 4.47 -14.30
C GLU A 261 -14.54 3.20 -13.48
N ARG A 262 -15.19 3.09 -12.31
CA ARG A 262 -15.13 1.86 -11.50
C ARG A 262 -15.70 0.66 -12.22
N LEU A 263 -16.83 0.82 -12.91
CA LEU A 263 -17.42 -0.23 -13.73
C LEU A 263 -16.51 -0.61 -14.91
N ALA A 264 -15.82 0.37 -15.51
CA ALA A 264 -14.84 0.12 -16.56
C ALA A 264 -13.65 -0.71 -16.05
N VAL A 265 -13.16 -0.43 -14.84
CA VAL A 265 -12.10 -1.22 -14.19
C VAL A 265 -12.58 -2.67 -13.98
N ILE A 266 -13.78 -2.88 -13.47
CA ILE A 266 -14.37 -4.22 -13.28
C ILE A 266 -14.49 -4.92 -14.63
N ASN A 267 -15.03 -4.23 -15.65
CA ASN A 267 -15.18 -4.79 -16.99
C ASN A 267 -13.83 -5.18 -17.60
N SER A 268 -12.79 -4.39 -17.42
CA SER A 268 -11.45 -4.70 -17.94
C SER A 268 -10.88 -6.02 -17.42
N GLN A 269 -11.32 -6.46 -16.23
CA GLN A 269 -10.92 -7.74 -15.65
C GLN A 269 -11.79 -8.91 -16.14
N LEU A 270 -13.05 -8.64 -16.41
CA LEU A 270 -13.99 -9.68 -16.89
C LEU A 270 -13.92 -9.87 -18.40
N ASN A 271 -13.74 -8.76 -19.14
CA ASN A 271 -13.74 -8.71 -20.61
C ASN A 271 -12.57 -7.85 -21.15
N PRO A 272 -11.31 -8.29 -20.99
CA PRO A 272 -10.13 -7.43 -21.22
C PRO A 272 -9.96 -6.93 -22.66
N LEU A 273 -10.63 -7.55 -23.62
CA LEU A 273 -10.52 -7.20 -25.06
C LEU A 273 -11.76 -6.49 -25.62
N GLN A 274 -12.77 -6.26 -24.80
CA GLN A 274 -14.01 -5.65 -25.26
C GLN A 274 -14.08 -4.18 -24.76
N PRO A 275 -14.49 -3.25 -25.64
CA PRO A 275 -14.73 -1.88 -25.24
C PRO A 275 -15.89 -1.82 -24.25
N PHE A 276 -15.77 -0.96 -23.26
CA PHE A 276 -16.79 -0.75 -22.24
C PHE A 276 -17.68 0.43 -22.64
N PHE A 277 -18.97 0.15 -22.74
CA PHE A 277 -19.99 1.17 -23.00
C PHE A 277 -21.05 1.08 -21.92
N PHE A 278 -21.06 2.07 -21.04
CA PHE A 278 -22.06 2.19 -20.00
C PHE A 278 -22.37 3.64 -19.73
N ASP A 279 -23.63 3.96 -19.57
CA ASP A 279 -24.10 5.29 -19.16
C ASP A 279 -25.22 5.15 -18.13
N TYR A 280 -25.18 5.99 -17.11
CA TYR A 280 -26.25 6.07 -16.11
C TYR A 280 -27.47 6.72 -16.74
N ARG A 281 -28.59 6.04 -16.70
CA ARG A 281 -29.85 6.65 -17.14
C ARG A 281 -30.26 7.73 -16.12
N LYS A 282 -30.54 8.93 -16.64
CA LYS A 282 -31.07 10.03 -15.85
C LYS A 282 -32.54 9.79 -15.49
#